data_ecfc973da9019a7b5df6ee56644ba652
#
_entry.id   ecfc973da9019a7b5df6ee56644ba652
#
_cell.length_a   1.000
_cell.length_b   1.000
_cell.length_c   1.000
_cell.angle_alpha   90.00
_cell.angle_beta   90.00
_cell.angle_gamma   90.00
#
_symmetry.space_group_name_H-M   'P 1'
#
loop_
_entity.id
_entity.type
_entity.pdbx_description
1 polymer ?
#
loop_
_entity_poly.entity_id
_entity_poly.type
_entity_poly.pdbx_seq_one_letter_code
_entity_poly.pdbx_strand_id
1 'polypeptide(L)'
;MNSSPFKHEGWLYGLAFLIASGFRLIQLGASPLTDSEAALALQALHIAQGEVPLLGSQPGYILLTSILFAVINTTNFMARLIPALVGSTLVFAPYFFREKIKPRPALILAFLVAIDPGLVALSRQAGGTILAVTFLLFAWGQWRNGRPIPAGIFAGLALLSGPSLWAGLLVLGLTWLFLQGMKSKPVSESTDKSPVSNPQSPITKHQLLSPEYRPALLSLLITLLFGGTLFFLSPNGLSAWLSALPEYLKGWTAASPLTFGRVLLTFFAYETLGIFLAILSLIRGYRMKSPRILRLGLWLSVALLLAVFYRQTTGLVWVILPLLTLAALELSRAVNIFPEERVEVGVVILALMILLVYMWFDLSKIALDPFANLSATALPFFGQSIQLAGAAYMVLLGAFLIIVLCVAFVAFGWSARTAWLGTTWAFAISLGLYSLGAAWGASGVRALNGLELWTSDPPPAQAGLLLASIDDASEFSLGHDRSQPVTVMGIDSPALEWVLRDRPVEVVSALDPQVAPPIVITPIMGDLGLPAAYRGQDFTWRQRPLWEQIQNPDWIRWLVFRQLPRENETIILWVRDDLFPDAREASQQP
;
A
#
# COMPACT_ATOMS: atom_id res chain seq x y z
N MET A 1 8.52 8.97 -37.96
CA MET A 1 9.57 8.04 -37.59
C MET A 1 8.94 6.89 -36.82
N ASN A 2 8.68 5.78 -37.49
CA ASN A 2 8.20 4.55 -36.89
C ASN A 2 9.32 3.99 -36.00
N SER A 3 9.22 4.20 -34.69
CA SER A 3 10.09 3.52 -33.74
C SER A 3 9.78 2.02 -33.84
N SER A 4 10.69 1.26 -34.48
CA SER A 4 10.62 -0.20 -34.47
C SER A 4 10.43 -0.67 -33.02
N PRO A 5 9.44 -1.55 -32.72
CA PRO A 5 9.33 -2.12 -31.40
C PRO A 5 10.64 -2.81 -31.06
N PHE A 6 11.14 -2.63 -29.82
CA PHE A 6 12.31 -3.39 -29.36
C PHE A 6 12.02 -4.87 -29.60
N LYS A 7 12.91 -5.59 -30.31
CA LYS A 7 12.76 -7.02 -30.61
C LYS A 7 12.41 -7.89 -29.38
N HIS A 8 12.61 -7.35 -28.17
CA HIS A 8 12.48 -8.04 -26.88
C HIS A 8 11.55 -7.32 -25.88
N GLU A 9 10.70 -6.36 -26.32
CA GLU A 9 9.83 -5.58 -25.40
C GLU A 9 8.93 -6.50 -24.55
N GLY A 10 8.37 -7.55 -25.15
CA GLY A 10 7.51 -8.51 -24.44
C GLY A 10 8.25 -9.25 -23.30
N TRP A 11 9.50 -9.63 -23.52
CA TRP A 11 10.31 -10.28 -22.50
C TRP A 11 10.62 -9.36 -21.31
N LEU A 12 10.83 -8.06 -21.57
CA LEU A 12 11.09 -7.08 -20.51
C LEU A 12 9.84 -6.84 -19.66
N TYR A 13 8.63 -6.80 -20.26
CA TYR A 13 7.39 -6.79 -19.49
C TYR A 13 7.19 -8.09 -18.71
N GLY A 14 7.53 -9.25 -19.28
CA GLY A 14 7.56 -10.53 -18.58
C GLY A 14 8.50 -10.51 -17.37
N LEU A 15 9.69 -9.96 -17.51
CA LEU A 15 10.64 -9.78 -16.41
C LEU A 15 10.08 -8.85 -15.32
N ALA A 16 9.51 -7.70 -15.71
CA ALA A 16 8.85 -6.80 -14.77
C ALA A 16 7.72 -7.49 -13.99
N PHE A 17 6.93 -8.34 -14.67
CA PHE A 17 5.89 -9.15 -14.03
C PHE A 17 6.45 -10.19 -13.05
N LEU A 18 7.53 -10.87 -13.40
CA LEU A 18 8.20 -11.82 -12.50
C LEU A 18 8.75 -11.12 -11.25
N ILE A 19 9.39 -9.96 -11.40
CA ILE A 19 9.85 -9.14 -10.27
C ILE A 19 8.66 -8.71 -9.41
N ALA A 20 7.60 -8.19 -10.03
CA ALA A 20 6.39 -7.77 -9.32
C ALA A 20 5.76 -8.91 -8.54
N SER A 21 5.66 -10.12 -9.14
CA SER A 21 5.13 -11.32 -8.49
C SER A 21 6.03 -11.78 -7.35
N GLY A 22 7.34 -11.71 -7.50
CA GLY A 22 8.30 -12.03 -6.45
C GLY A 22 8.06 -11.19 -5.19
N PHE A 23 8.03 -9.86 -5.30
CA PHE A 23 7.78 -8.97 -4.16
C PHE A 23 6.40 -9.16 -3.52
N ARG A 24 5.40 -9.58 -4.30
CA ARG A 24 4.02 -9.71 -3.82
C ARG A 24 3.67 -11.08 -3.26
N LEU A 25 4.31 -12.15 -3.73
CA LEU A 25 3.97 -13.53 -3.34
C LEU A 25 4.92 -14.13 -2.29
N ILE A 26 6.19 -13.68 -2.21
CA ILE A 26 7.13 -14.18 -1.22
C ILE A 26 6.61 -13.88 0.19
N GLN A 27 6.53 -14.91 1.04
CA GLN A 27 6.05 -14.83 2.43
C GLN A 27 4.67 -14.14 2.58
N LEU A 28 3.77 -14.25 1.61
CA LEU A 28 2.47 -13.57 1.61
C LEU A 28 1.58 -13.98 2.80
N GLY A 29 1.66 -15.23 3.24
CA GLY A 29 0.89 -15.78 4.36
C GLY A 29 1.61 -15.76 5.71
N ALA A 30 2.85 -15.27 5.80
CA ALA A 30 3.66 -15.36 7.01
C ALA A 30 3.13 -14.48 8.16
N SER A 31 2.51 -13.35 7.86
CA SER A 31 1.89 -12.46 8.85
C SER A 31 0.42 -12.85 9.06
N PRO A 32 -0.08 -12.90 10.30
CA PRO A 32 -1.51 -12.98 10.57
C PRO A 32 -2.28 -11.85 9.89
N LEU A 33 -3.59 -12.05 9.66
CA LEU A 33 -4.46 -11.00 9.13
C LEU A 33 -4.69 -9.92 10.19
N THR A 34 -4.75 -8.67 9.76
CA THR A 34 -5.23 -7.56 10.60
C THR A 34 -6.75 -7.64 10.76
N ASP A 35 -7.35 -6.88 11.67
CA ASP A 35 -8.82 -6.90 11.84
C ASP A 35 -9.56 -6.52 10.57
N SER A 36 -9.08 -5.51 9.86
CA SER A 36 -9.69 -5.07 8.61
C SER A 36 -9.60 -6.12 7.50
N GLU A 37 -8.48 -6.86 7.41
CA GLU A 37 -8.32 -7.97 6.48
C GLU A 37 -9.18 -9.18 6.87
N ALA A 38 -9.17 -9.53 8.16
CA ALA A 38 -9.91 -10.67 8.71
C ALA A 38 -11.41 -10.51 8.56
N ALA A 39 -11.94 -9.30 8.79
CA ALA A 39 -13.36 -9.01 8.61
C ALA A 39 -13.85 -9.30 7.17
N LEU A 40 -13.02 -9.05 6.17
CA LEU A 40 -13.33 -9.37 4.78
C LEU A 40 -13.11 -10.86 4.48
N ALA A 41 -12.09 -11.48 5.06
CA ALA A 41 -11.78 -12.88 4.88
C ALA A 41 -12.83 -13.80 5.53
N LEU A 42 -13.36 -13.42 6.70
CA LEU A 42 -14.47 -14.14 7.37
C LEU A 42 -15.74 -14.12 6.52
N GLN A 43 -16.09 -12.99 5.91
CA GLN A 43 -17.22 -12.92 4.99
C GLN A 43 -17.03 -13.87 3.78
N ALA A 44 -15.82 -13.93 3.24
CA ALA A 44 -15.49 -14.86 2.16
C ALA A 44 -15.55 -16.34 2.63
N LEU A 45 -15.16 -16.61 3.87
CA LEU A 45 -15.24 -17.94 4.48
C LEU A 45 -16.70 -18.40 4.66
N HIS A 46 -17.56 -17.54 5.23
CA HIS A 46 -18.98 -17.87 5.41
C HIS A 46 -19.68 -18.17 4.09
N ILE A 47 -19.36 -17.43 3.01
CA ILE A 47 -19.87 -17.76 1.66
C ILE A 47 -19.35 -19.13 1.19
N ALA A 48 -18.06 -19.42 1.41
CA ALA A 48 -17.47 -20.70 1.02
C ALA A 48 -18.09 -21.88 1.78
N GLN A 49 -18.60 -21.65 2.99
CA GLN A 49 -19.33 -22.61 3.82
C GLN A 49 -20.83 -22.72 3.45
N GLY A 50 -21.30 -21.92 2.48
CA GLY A 50 -22.69 -21.93 2.02
C GLY A 50 -23.62 -21.01 2.80
N GLU A 51 -23.08 -20.15 3.65
CA GLU A 51 -23.84 -19.14 4.36
C GLU A 51 -24.10 -17.90 3.50
N VAL A 52 -25.08 -17.08 3.88
CA VAL A 52 -25.43 -15.85 3.20
C VAL A 52 -25.17 -14.64 4.15
N PRO A 53 -23.90 -14.27 4.38
CA PRO A 53 -23.59 -13.15 5.28
C PRO A 53 -24.00 -11.82 4.66
N LEU A 54 -24.07 -10.79 5.51
CA LEU A 54 -24.10 -9.40 5.06
C LEU A 54 -22.70 -9.05 4.53
N LEU A 55 -22.65 -8.68 3.24
CA LEU A 55 -21.38 -8.35 2.59
C LEU A 55 -21.00 -6.90 2.82
N GLY A 56 -19.73 -6.67 3.11
CA GLY A 56 -19.12 -5.35 3.10
C GLY A 56 -18.99 -4.78 1.68
N SER A 57 -18.61 -3.52 1.60
CA SER A 57 -18.58 -2.71 0.37
C SER A 57 -17.58 -3.14 -0.71
N GLN A 58 -16.86 -4.27 -0.51
CA GLN A 58 -15.83 -4.79 -1.43
C GLN A 58 -16.21 -6.17 -2.00
N PRO A 59 -17.40 -6.33 -2.62
CA PRO A 59 -17.90 -7.64 -3.02
C PRO A 59 -16.98 -8.36 -4.02
N GLY A 60 -16.28 -7.63 -4.89
CA GLY A 60 -15.36 -8.24 -5.85
C GLY A 60 -14.23 -9.01 -5.19
N TYR A 61 -13.64 -8.46 -4.11
CA TYR A 61 -12.62 -9.16 -3.33
C TYR A 61 -13.24 -10.37 -2.59
N ILE A 62 -14.33 -10.16 -1.86
CA ILE A 62 -14.97 -11.18 -1.02
C ILE A 62 -15.40 -12.39 -1.86
N LEU A 63 -16.12 -12.15 -2.97
CA LEU A 63 -16.64 -13.20 -3.83
C LEU A 63 -15.52 -13.97 -4.57
N LEU A 64 -14.48 -13.30 -5.05
CA LEU A 64 -13.34 -14.00 -5.66
C LEU A 64 -12.56 -14.83 -4.65
N THR A 65 -12.40 -14.31 -3.41
CA THR A 65 -11.70 -15.02 -2.35
C THR A 65 -12.51 -16.21 -1.83
N SER A 66 -13.85 -16.12 -1.78
CA SER A 66 -14.70 -17.25 -1.38
C SER A 66 -14.56 -18.45 -2.31
N ILE A 67 -14.37 -18.23 -3.61
CA ILE A 67 -14.07 -19.32 -4.57
C ILE A 67 -12.76 -20.02 -4.19
N LEU A 68 -11.70 -19.26 -3.85
CA LEU A 68 -10.43 -19.85 -3.46
C LEU A 68 -10.55 -20.67 -2.16
N PHE A 69 -11.31 -20.17 -1.20
CA PHE A 69 -11.55 -20.87 0.07
C PHE A 69 -12.37 -22.16 -0.14
N ALA A 70 -13.37 -22.14 -1.01
CA ALA A 70 -14.17 -23.32 -1.33
C ALA A 70 -13.38 -24.40 -2.07
N VAL A 71 -12.41 -24.01 -2.93
CA VAL A 71 -11.71 -24.96 -3.82
C VAL A 71 -10.40 -25.47 -3.23
N ILE A 72 -9.66 -24.61 -2.50
CA ILE A 72 -8.28 -24.91 -2.08
C ILE A 72 -8.20 -25.09 -0.56
N ASN A 73 -8.16 -23.98 0.19
CA ASN A 73 -8.08 -23.97 1.64
C ASN A 73 -8.19 -22.55 2.20
N THR A 74 -8.50 -22.41 3.50
CA THR A 74 -8.65 -21.13 4.21
C THR A 74 -7.37 -20.76 4.95
N THR A 75 -6.47 -20.04 4.29
CA THR A 75 -5.19 -19.62 4.87
C THR A 75 -4.97 -18.10 4.71
N ASN A 76 -4.07 -17.54 5.52
CA ASN A 76 -3.65 -16.13 5.36
C ASN A 76 -3.09 -15.86 3.96
N PHE A 77 -2.42 -16.85 3.36
CA PHE A 77 -1.90 -16.76 2.00
C PHE A 77 -3.04 -16.62 0.99
N MET A 78 -4.05 -17.48 1.07
CA MET A 78 -5.19 -17.47 0.13
C MET A 78 -6.03 -16.20 0.26
N ALA A 79 -6.20 -15.65 1.48
CA ALA A 79 -6.89 -14.39 1.70
C ALA A 79 -6.23 -13.22 0.95
N ARG A 80 -4.91 -13.22 0.80
CA ARG A 80 -4.15 -12.15 0.13
C ARG A 80 -3.80 -12.46 -1.32
N LEU A 81 -4.08 -13.67 -1.83
CA LEU A 81 -3.63 -14.12 -3.14
C LEU A 81 -4.24 -13.30 -4.29
N ILE A 82 -5.55 -13.02 -4.26
CA ILE A 82 -6.22 -12.25 -5.32
C ILE A 82 -5.64 -10.85 -5.47
N PRO A 83 -5.52 -10.02 -4.39
CA PRO A 83 -4.87 -8.72 -4.49
C PRO A 83 -3.41 -8.80 -4.98
N ALA A 84 -2.65 -9.79 -4.52
CA ALA A 84 -1.25 -9.96 -4.92
C ALA A 84 -1.11 -10.29 -6.41
N LEU A 85 -1.93 -11.18 -6.95
CA LEU A 85 -1.94 -11.53 -8.37
C LEU A 85 -2.39 -10.35 -9.24
N VAL A 86 -3.52 -9.73 -8.89
CA VAL A 86 -4.06 -8.58 -9.64
C VAL A 86 -3.07 -7.41 -9.60
N GLY A 87 -2.50 -7.12 -8.42
CA GLY A 87 -1.47 -6.09 -8.29
C GLY A 87 -0.19 -6.38 -9.08
N SER A 88 0.19 -7.67 -9.24
CA SER A 88 1.32 -8.04 -10.10
C SER A 88 1.03 -7.74 -11.57
N THR A 89 -0.21 -7.91 -12.04
CA THR A 89 -0.58 -7.58 -13.42
C THR A 89 -0.58 -6.09 -13.72
N LEU A 90 -0.57 -5.21 -12.69
CA LEU A 90 -0.54 -3.75 -12.86
C LEU A 90 0.66 -3.27 -13.71
N VAL A 91 1.75 -4.03 -13.74
CA VAL A 91 2.93 -3.74 -14.59
C VAL A 91 2.60 -3.71 -16.09
N PHE A 92 1.50 -4.31 -16.50
CA PHE A 92 1.04 -4.26 -17.90
C PHE A 92 0.23 -3.01 -18.23
N ALA A 93 -0.24 -2.25 -17.23
CA ALA A 93 -1.02 -1.03 -17.48
C ALA A 93 -0.28 -0.02 -18.37
N PRO A 94 1.02 0.28 -18.18
CA PRO A 94 1.76 1.21 -19.02
C PRO A 94 1.78 0.81 -20.51
N TYR A 95 1.73 -0.47 -20.82
CA TYR A 95 1.70 -0.97 -22.20
C TYR A 95 0.49 -0.46 -22.99
N PHE A 96 -0.68 -0.35 -22.35
CA PHE A 96 -1.88 0.18 -23.01
C PHE A 96 -1.78 1.67 -23.34
N PHE A 97 -0.89 2.39 -22.68
CA PHE A 97 -0.70 3.84 -22.87
C PHE A 97 0.59 4.19 -23.63
N ARG A 98 1.32 3.19 -24.16
CA ARG A 98 2.65 3.36 -24.80
C ARG A 98 2.65 4.34 -25.98
N GLU A 99 1.56 4.47 -26.71
CA GLU A 99 1.46 5.44 -27.81
C GLU A 99 1.55 6.89 -27.33
N LYS A 100 1.00 7.20 -26.14
CA LYS A 100 1.05 8.54 -25.56
C LYS A 100 2.30 8.79 -24.72
N ILE A 101 2.71 7.81 -23.93
CA ILE A 101 3.86 7.94 -23.02
C ILE A 101 5.17 7.69 -23.77
N LYS A 102 5.15 6.99 -24.90
CA LYS A 102 6.23 6.38 -25.68
C LYS A 102 6.71 5.03 -25.08
N PRO A 103 7.26 4.11 -25.91
CA PRO A 103 7.60 2.74 -25.45
C PRO A 103 8.63 2.70 -24.31
N ARG A 104 9.73 3.48 -24.40
CA ARG A 104 10.78 3.48 -23.34
C ARG A 104 10.27 3.95 -21.98
N PRO A 105 9.62 5.13 -21.84
CA PRO A 105 9.04 5.50 -20.55
C PRO A 105 7.98 4.54 -20.04
N ALA A 106 7.18 3.92 -20.93
CA ALA A 106 6.18 2.94 -20.53
C ALA A 106 6.82 1.68 -19.91
N LEU A 107 7.91 1.21 -20.49
CA LEU A 107 8.67 0.07 -19.95
C LEU A 107 9.34 0.43 -18.61
N ILE A 108 9.96 1.60 -18.50
CA ILE A 108 10.53 2.08 -17.23
C ILE A 108 9.45 2.18 -16.16
N LEU A 109 8.28 2.70 -16.51
CA LEU A 109 7.13 2.77 -15.60
C LEU A 109 6.69 1.38 -15.12
N ALA A 110 6.72 0.36 -15.99
CA ALA A 110 6.41 -1.01 -15.60
C ALA A 110 7.38 -1.54 -14.53
N PHE A 111 8.68 -1.28 -14.67
CA PHE A 111 9.67 -1.65 -13.64
C PHE A 111 9.50 -0.83 -12.35
N LEU A 112 9.22 0.46 -12.43
CA LEU A 112 8.94 1.27 -11.24
C LEU A 112 7.71 0.75 -10.49
N VAL A 113 6.61 0.43 -11.20
CA VAL A 113 5.40 -0.19 -10.62
C VAL A 113 5.69 -1.56 -9.98
N ALA A 114 6.64 -2.32 -10.57
CA ALA A 114 7.00 -3.63 -10.04
C ALA A 114 7.63 -3.56 -8.65
N ILE A 115 8.49 -2.56 -8.41
CA ILE A 115 9.30 -2.41 -7.20
C ILE A 115 8.82 -1.29 -6.26
N ASP A 116 7.73 -0.61 -6.57
CA ASP A 116 7.20 0.48 -5.77
C ASP A 116 6.71 -0.01 -4.40
N PRO A 117 7.22 0.55 -3.27
CA PRO A 117 6.90 0.06 -1.93
C PRO A 117 5.41 0.17 -1.59
N GLY A 118 4.76 1.25 -1.99
CA GLY A 118 3.34 1.48 -1.73
C GLY A 118 2.45 0.51 -2.49
N LEU A 119 2.71 0.31 -3.78
CA LEU A 119 1.96 -0.66 -4.59
C LEU A 119 2.22 -2.11 -4.15
N VAL A 120 3.43 -2.44 -3.69
CA VAL A 120 3.74 -3.75 -3.11
C VAL A 120 2.95 -3.93 -1.82
N ALA A 121 3.00 -2.98 -0.88
CA ALA A 121 2.30 -3.07 0.40
C ALA A 121 0.77 -3.24 0.20
N LEU A 122 0.16 -2.39 -0.63
CA LEU A 122 -1.29 -2.44 -0.90
C LEU A 122 -1.73 -3.70 -1.66
N SER A 123 -0.85 -4.28 -2.48
CA SER A 123 -1.13 -5.55 -3.18
C SER A 123 -1.07 -6.77 -2.25
N ARG A 124 -0.45 -6.65 -1.09
CA ARG A 124 -0.29 -7.72 -0.10
C ARG A 124 -1.34 -7.67 1.01
N GLN A 125 -2.23 -6.70 0.98
CA GLN A 125 -3.37 -6.59 1.91
C GLN A 125 -4.60 -7.27 1.32
N ALA A 126 -5.33 -7.99 2.17
CA ALA A 126 -6.61 -8.57 1.80
C ALA A 126 -7.67 -7.46 1.63
N GLY A 127 -8.03 -7.15 0.38
CA GLY A 127 -8.99 -6.10 0.07
C GLY A 127 -9.00 -5.66 -1.39
N GLY A 128 -9.92 -4.76 -1.72
CA GLY A 128 -10.22 -4.34 -3.10
C GLY A 128 -9.41 -3.14 -3.61
N THR A 129 -8.57 -2.50 -2.79
CA THR A 129 -7.89 -1.24 -3.18
C THR A 129 -7.06 -1.39 -4.45
N ILE A 130 -6.19 -2.39 -4.51
CA ILE A 130 -5.34 -2.61 -5.69
C ILE A 130 -6.14 -3.15 -6.89
N LEU A 131 -7.24 -3.88 -6.63
CA LEU A 131 -8.16 -4.33 -7.65
C LEU A 131 -8.79 -3.14 -8.38
N ALA A 132 -9.29 -2.15 -7.62
CA ALA A 132 -9.90 -0.93 -8.15
C ALA A 132 -8.96 -0.20 -9.12
N VAL A 133 -7.72 0.00 -8.73
CA VAL A 133 -6.70 0.68 -9.53
C VAL A 133 -6.37 -0.11 -10.79
N THR A 134 -6.05 -1.39 -10.64
CA THR A 134 -5.63 -2.24 -11.75
C THR A 134 -6.74 -2.36 -12.80
N PHE A 135 -7.95 -2.67 -12.36
CA PHE A 135 -9.08 -2.84 -13.26
C PHE A 135 -9.53 -1.53 -13.92
N LEU A 136 -9.48 -0.39 -13.18
CA LEU A 136 -9.79 0.91 -13.80
C LEU A 136 -8.77 1.27 -14.88
N LEU A 137 -7.48 1.06 -14.64
CA LEU A 137 -6.44 1.33 -15.64
C LEU A 137 -6.55 0.39 -16.85
N PHE A 138 -6.90 -0.88 -16.63
CA PHE A 138 -7.14 -1.82 -17.72
C PHE A 138 -8.41 -1.47 -18.50
N ALA A 139 -9.49 -1.10 -17.84
CA ALA A 139 -10.71 -0.62 -18.50
C ALA A 139 -10.42 0.59 -19.39
N TRP A 140 -9.72 1.59 -18.84
CA TRP A 140 -9.34 2.78 -19.58
C TRP A 140 -8.38 2.48 -20.74
N GLY A 141 -7.39 1.62 -20.51
CA GLY A 141 -6.44 1.19 -21.55
C GLY A 141 -7.12 0.43 -22.69
N GLN A 142 -7.99 -0.52 -22.39
CA GLN A 142 -8.73 -1.30 -23.40
C GLN A 142 -9.72 -0.43 -24.19
N TRP A 143 -10.42 0.46 -23.49
CA TRP A 143 -11.30 1.43 -24.14
C TRP A 143 -10.56 2.26 -25.19
N ARG A 144 -9.39 2.77 -24.82
CA ARG A 144 -8.55 3.59 -25.72
C ARG A 144 -8.01 2.82 -26.92
N ASN A 145 -7.79 1.52 -26.77
CA ASN A 145 -7.32 0.64 -27.84
C ASN A 145 -8.46 0.09 -28.71
N GLY A 146 -9.67 0.67 -28.60
CA GLY A 146 -10.83 0.28 -29.40
C GLY A 146 -11.40 -1.10 -29.06
N ARG A 147 -11.19 -1.58 -27.83
CA ARG A 147 -11.69 -2.89 -27.35
C ARG A 147 -12.80 -2.70 -26.32
N PRO A 148 -14.06 -2.45 -26.74
CA PRO A 148 -15.14 -2.10 -25.81
C PRO A 148 -15.54 -3.24 -24.86
N ILE A 149 -15.55 -4.50 -25.31
CA ILE A 149 -15.95 -5.64 -24.48
C ILE A 149 -15.00 -5.84 -23.30
N PRO A 150 -13.68 -6.00 -23.47
CA PRO A 150 -12.76 -6.07 -22.31
C PRO A 150 -12.80 -4.81 -21.44
N ALA A 151 -12.98 -3.64 -22.04
CA ALA A 151 -13.12 -2.39 -21.28
C ALA A 151 -14.32 -2.44 -20.32
N GLY A 152 -15.48 -2.94 -20.79
CA GLY A 152 -16.67 -3.09 -19.95
C GLY A 152 -16.48 -4.15 -18.85
N ILE A 153 -15.84 -5.28 -19.15
CA ILE A 153 -15.53 -6.31 -18.15
C ILE A 153 -14.68 -5.72 -17.03
N PHE A 154 -13.55 -5.08 -17.36
CA PHE A 154 -12.68 -4.48 -16.36
C PHE A 154 -13.34 -3.32 -15.61
N ALA A 155 -14.22 -2.55 -16.27
CA ALA A 155 -15.00 -1.52 -15.60
C ALA A 155 -15.99 -2.11 -14.58
N GLY A 156 -16.65 -3.21 -14.90
CA GLY A 156 -17.51 -3.95 -13.97
C GLY A 156 -16.73 -4.49 -12.76
N LEU A 157 -15.56 -5.11 -12.99
CA LEU A 157 -14.69 -5.58 -11.93
C LEU A 157 -14.16 -4.43 -11.05
N ALA A 158 -13.85 -3.27 -11.65
CA ALA A 158 -13.46 -2.09 -10.89
C ALA A 158 -14.60 -1.60 -9.98
N LEU A 159 -15.84 -1.58 -10.46
CA LEU A 159 -17.02 -1.20 -9.68
C LEU A 159 -17.25 -2.12 -8.48
N LEU A 160 -16.97 -3.41 -8.62
CA LEU A 160 -17.08 -4.40 -7.54
C LEU A 160 -15.91 -4.31 -6.53
N SER A 161 -14.86 -3.55 -6.82
CA SER A 161 -13.65 -3.48 -5.97
C SER A 161 -13.80 -2.60 -4.73
N GLY A 162 -14.89 -1.83 -4.60
CA GLY A 162 -15.23 -1.10 -3.38
C GLY A 162 -14.88 0.39 -3.35
N PRO A 163 -14.78 0.98 -2.13
CA PRO A 163 -14.70 2.44 -1.92
C PRO A 163 -13.52 3.13 -2.62
N SER A 164 -12.38 2.45 -2.75
CA SER A 164 -11.17 3.02 -3.38
C SER A 164 -11.40 3.45 -4.84
N LEU A 165 -12.31 2.82 -5.58
CA LEU A 165 -12.67 3.25 -6.93
C LEU A 165 -13.23 4.67 -6.93
N TRP A 166 -14.12 4.99 -5.98
CA TRP A 166 -14.75 6.30 -5.89
C TRP A 166 -13.74 7.40 -5.59
N ALA A 167 -12.72 7.09 -4.75
CA ALA A 167 -11.58 7.99 -4.55
C ALA A 167 -10.88 8.30 -5.87
N GLY A 168 -10.58 7.27 -6.67
CA GLY A 168 -9.95 7.45 -7.98
C GLY A 168 -10.80 8.23 -8.97
N LEU A 169 -12.10 7.95 -9.03
CA LEU A 169 -13.03 8.69 -9.91
C LEU A 169 -13.15 10.15 -9.50
N LEU A 170 -13.16 10.45 -8.20
CA LEU A 170 -13.17 11.82 -7.68
C LEU A 170 -11.88 12.57 -8.07
N VAL A 171 -10.71 11.93 -7.89
CA VAL A 171 -9.41 12.49 -8.32
C VAL A 171 -9.40 12.82 -9.80
N LEU A 172 -9.81 11.86 -10.64
CA LEU A 172 -9.81 12.04 -12.10
C LEU A 172 -10.84 13.09 -12.53
N GLY A 173 -12.03 13.08 -11.92
CA GLY A 173 -13.10 14.05 -12.21
C GLY A 173 -12.70 15.48 -11.87
N LEU A 174 -12.15 15.70 -10.67
CA LEU A 174 -11.65 17.02 -10.28
C LEU A 174 -10.48 17.49 -11.15
N THR A 175 -9.54 16.60 -11.44
CA THR A 175 -8.43 16.92 -12.35
C THR A 175 -8.96 17.37 -13.72
N TRP A 176 -9.96 16.67 -14.26
CA TRP A 176 -10.58 17.03 -15.53
C TRP A 176 -11.32 18.38 -15.48
N LEU A 177 -12.07 18.65 -14.41
CA LEU A 177 -12.75 19.93 -14.19
C LEU A 177 -11.76 21.11 -14.14
N PHE A 178 -10.68 20.98 -13.39
CA PHE A 178 -9.62 21.99 -13.34
C PHE A 178 -9.00 22.25 -14.71
N LEU A 179 -8.77 21.19 -15.49
CA LEU A 179 -8.21 21.31 -16.84
C LEU A 179 -9.17 22.01 -17.81
N GLN A 180 -10.47 21.84 -17.66
CA GLN A 180 -11.48 22.57 -18.44
C GLN A 180 -11.54 24.04 -18.04
N GLY A 181 -11.56 24.34 -16.73
CA GLY A 181 -11.55 25.73 -16.25
C GLY A 181 -10.34 26.52 -16.72
N MET A 182 -9.18 25.89 -16.89
CA MET A 182 -7.98 26.53 -17.44
C MET A 182 -8.06 26.83 -18.94
N LYS A 183 -8.92 26.12 -19.69
CA LYS A 183 -9.12 26.32 -21.12
C LYS A 183 -10.16 27.42 -21.43
N SER A 184 -11.05 27.72 -20.50
CA SER A 184 -12.19 28.61 -20.68
C SER A 184 -11.92 30.09 -20.41
N LYS A 185 -10.66 30.57 -20.32
CA LYS A 185 -10.35 31.99 -20.39
C LYS A 185 -10.33 32.41 -21.87
N PRO A 186 -11.34 33.12 -22.38
CA PRO A 186 -11.27 33.65 -23.72
C PRO A 186 -10.19 34.73 -23.72
N VAL A 187 -9.18 34.55 -24.56
CA VAL A 187 -8.41 35.70 -25.07
C VAL A 187 -9.38 36.55 -25.87
N SER A 188 -9.68 37.70 -25.33
CA SER A 188 -10.37 38.74 -26.08
C SER A 188 -9.43 39.21 -27.18
N GLU A 189 -9.55 38.65 -28.38
CA GLU A 189 -8.94 39.17 -29.58
C GLU A 189 -9.96 39.21 -30.72
N SER A 190 -10.22 40.44 -31.09
CA SER A 190 -10.54 41.02 -32.41
C SER A 190 -10.94 40.05 -33.53
N THR A 191 -12.19 40.26 -33.94
CA THR A 191 -12.70 40.30 -35.33
C THR A 191 -11.72 39.83 -36.41
N ASP A 192 -11.85 38.56 -36.87
CA ASP A 192 -11.97 38.30 -38.28
C ASP A 192 -12.73 36.99 -38.55
N LYS A 193 -13.60 37.04 -39.52
CA LYS A 193 -14.61 36.05 -39.83
C LYS A 193 -14.04 34.95 -40.71
N SER A 194 -14.14 33.71 -40.26
CA SER A 194 -14.44 32.58 -41.15
C SER A 194 -15.11 31.44 -40.36
N PRO A 195 -16.17 30.84 -40.87
CA PRO A 195 -16.93 29.82 -40.16
C PRO A 195 -16.25 28.45 -40.34
N VAL A 196 -15.49 28.03 -39.36
CA VAL A 196 -14.99 26.65 -39.31
C VAL A 196 -15.54 25.97 -38.06
N SER A 197 -16.44 25.05 -38.35
CA SER A 197 -16.84 23.84 -37.61
C SER A 197 -16.76 23.82 -36.07
N ASN A 198 -17.93 24.00 -35.51
CA ASN A 198 -18.54 23.36 -34.35
C ASN A 198 -17.65 22.92 -33.17
N PRO A 199 -17.75 23.57 -32.00
CA PRO A 199 -17.29 23.02 -30.73
C PRO A 199 -18.20 21.86 -30.35
N GLN A 200 -17.60 20.76 -29.99
CA GLN A 200 -18.29 19.57 -29.49
C GLN A 200 -19.27 19.95 -28.37
N SER A 201 -20.55 19.83 -28.68
CA SER A 201 -21.67 19.98 -27.76
C SER A 201 -21.56 19.03 -26.58
N PRO A 202 -22.12 19.38 -25.41
CA PRO A 202 -22.16 18.50 -24.26
C PRO A 202 -22.85 17.18 -24.62
N ILE A 203 -22.33 16.06 -24.08
CA ILE A 203 -22.82 14.71 -24.35
C ILE A 203 -24.33 14.68 -24.16
N THR A 204 -25.07 14.67 -25.26
CA THR A 204 -26.52 14.55 -25.27
C THR A 204 -26.89 13.10 -24.94
N LYS A 205 -28.01 12.85 -24.26
CA LYS A 205 -28.52 11.52 -23.88
C LYS A 205 -28.52 10.49 -25.03
N HIS A 206 -28.58 10.93 -26.27
CA HIS A 206 -28.51 10.09 -27.47
C HIS A 206 -27.12 9.52 -27.77
N GLN A 207 -26.02 10.09 -27.25
CA GLN A 207 -24.67 9.58 -27.51
C GLN A 207 -24.33 8.33 -26.68
N LEU A 208 -24.93 8.16 -25.49
CA LEU A 208 -24.76 6.95 -24.67
C LEU A 208 -25.34 5.69 -25.32
N LEU A 209 -26.24 5.82 -26.27
CA LEU A 209 -26.85 4.73 -27.03
C LEU A 209 -26.22 4.50 -28.40
N SER A 210 -25.12 5.17 -28.71
CA SER A 210 -24.39 4.94 -29.96
C SER A 210 -23.90 3.50 -30.05
N PRO A 211 -23.83 2.90 -31.26
CA PRO A 211 -23.40 1.52 -31.45
C PRO A 211 -22.04 1.18 -30.83
N GLU A 212 -21.18 2.17 -30.67
CA GLU A 212 -19.84 2.00 -30.11
C GLU A 212 -19.83 1.72 -28.60
N TYR A 213 -20.78 2.29 -27.80
CA TYR A 213 -20.83 2.11 -26.35
C TYR A 213 -21.62 0.86 -25.91
N ARG A 214 -22.55 0.37 -26.75
CA ARG A 214 -23.40 -0.77 -26.41
C ARG A 214 -22.64 -2.03 -25.96
N PRO A 215 -21.57 -2.49 -26.66
CA PRO A 215 -20.84 -3.68 -26.24
C PRO A 215 -20.16 -3.50 -24.88
N ALA A 216 -19.63 -2.29 -24.59
CA ALA A 216 -18.99 -2.01 -23.31
C ALA A 216 -20.01 -1.97 -22.17
N LEU A 217 -21.15 -1.30 -22.36
CA LEU A 217 -22.22 -1.26 -21.36
C LEU A 217 -22.80 -2.65 -21.09
N LEU A 218 -23.03 -3.44 -22.14
CA LEU A 218 -23.55 -4.79 -21.98
C LEU A 218 -22.58 -5.67 -21.22
N SER A 219 -21.30 -5.67 -21.58
CA SER A 219 -20.28 -6.45 -20.88
C SER A 219 -20.07 -5.97 -19.44
N LEU A 220 -20.18 -4.67 -19.15
CA LEU A 220 -20.16 -4.14 -17.80
C LEU A 220 -21.33 -4.65 -16.97
N LEU A 221 -22.57 -4.55 -17.51
CA LEU A 221 -23.77 -5.02 -16.81
C LEU A 221 -23.74 -6.54 -16.56
N ILE A 222 -23.30 -7.32 -17.54
CA ILE A 222 -23.11 -8.77 -17.39
C ILE A 222 -22.08 -9.04 -16.28
N THR A 223 -20.95 -8.33 -16.26
CA THR A 223 -19.92 -8.53 -15.23
C THR A 223 -20.42 -8.14 -13.84
N LEU A 224 -21.18 -7.04 -13.72
CA LEU A 224 -21.80 -6.66 -12.45
C LEU A 224 -22.81 -7.72 -11.99
N LEU A 225 -23.66 -8.21 -12.89
CA LEU A 225 -24.68 -9.19 -12.52
C LEU A 225 -24.03 -10.53 -12.13
N PHE A 226 -23.25 -11.14 -13.01
CA PHE A 226 -22.65 -12.45 -12.75
C PHE A 226 -21.50 -12.40 -11.73
N GLY A 227 -20.60 -11.42 -11.85
CA GLY A 227 -19.49 -11.25 -10.92
C GLY A 227 -19.95 -10.73 -9.55
N GLY A 228 -20.93 -9.82 -9.52
CA GLY A 228 -21.45 -9.26 -8.27
C GLY A 228 -22.39 -10.20 -7.51
N THR A 229 -22.94 -11.24 -8.16
CA THR A 229 -23.79 -12.24 -7.49
C THR A 229 -23.15 -13.62 -7.38
N LEU A 230 -21.89 -13.77 -7.77
CA LEU A 230 -21.20 -15.06 -7.87
C LEU A 230 -22.08 -16.08 -8.64
N PHE A 231 -22.50 -15.71 -9.86
CA PHE A 231 -23.41 -16.52 -10.67
C PHE A 231 -24.73 -16.87 -9.95
N PHE A 232 -25.33 -15.89 -9.26
CA PHE A 232 -26.55 -15.97 -8.46
C PHE A 232 -26.47 -16.78 -7.16
N LEU A 233 -25.29 -17.25 -6.76
CA LEU A 233 -25.09 -17.93 -5.49
C LEU A 233 -25.15 -16.96 -4.29
N SER A 234 -24.72 -15.70 -4.47
CA SER A 234 -24.73 -14.67 -3.42
C SER A 234 -25.34 -13.37 -3.94
N PRO A 235 -26.68 -13.20 -3.92
CA PRO A 235 -27.36 -12.01 -4.45
C PRO A 235 -27.02 -10.73 -3.66
N ASN A 236 -26.58 -10.85 -2.41
CA ASN A 236 -26.18 -9.72 -1.54
C ASN A 236 -24.99 -8.92 -2.08
N GLY A 237 -24.22 -9.44 -3.02
CA GLY A 237 -23.10 -8.73 -3.61
C GLY A 237 -23.46 -7.48 -4.41
N LEU A 238 -24.70 -7.42 -4.98
CA LEU A 238 -25.17 -6.21 -5.66
C LEU A 238 -25.53 -5.08 -4.65
N SER A 239 -26.14 -5.42 -3.52
CA SER A 239 -26.39 -4.43 -2.46
C SER A 239 -25.09 -3.94 -1.83
N ALA A 240 -24.12 -4.84 -1.64
CA ALA A 240 -22.78 -4.52 -1.17
C ALA A 240 -22.04 -3.57 -2.14
N TRP A 241 -22.14 -3.77 -3.44
CA TRP A 241 -21.59 -2.83 -4.42
C TRP A 241 -22.22 -1.44 -4.30
N LEU A 242 -23.55 -1.34 -4.14
CA LEU A 242 -24.22 -0.05 -3.97
C LEU A 242 -23.81 0.66 -2.68
N SER A 243 -23.45 -0.06 -1.62
CA SER A 243 -22.97 0.50 -0.35
C SER A 243 -21.57 1.12 -0.44
N ALA A 244 -20.78 0.82 -1.48
CA ALA A 244 -19.41 1.30 -1.63
C ALA A 244 -19.30 2.83 -1.73
N LEU A 245 -20.24 3.50 -2.40
CA LEU A 245 -20.27 4.96 -2.47
C LEU A 245 -20.65 5.62 -1.14
N PRO A 246 -21.75 5.24 -0.48
CA PRO A 246 -22.07 5.74 0.87
C PRO A 246 -20.93 5.52 1.87
N GLU A 247 -20.26 4.37 1.85
CA GLU A 247 -19.13 4.10 2.74
C GLU A 247 -17.93 5.01 2.44
N TYR A 248 -17.63 5.24 1.17
CA TYR A 248 -16.62 6.23 0.80
C TYR A 248 -16.96 7.63 1.32
N LEU A 249 -18.21 8.07 1.17
CA LEU A 249 -18.66 9.37 1.67
C LEU A 249 -18.62 9.44 3.20
N LYS A 250 -19.03 8.38 3.89
CA LYS A 250 -18.93 8.28 5.35
C LYS A 250 -17.48 8.41 5.85
N GLY A 251 -16.51 7.87 5.10
CA GLY A 251 -15.09 7.99 5.43
C GLY A 251 -14.55 9.42 5.50
N TRP A 252 -15.22 10.41 4.88
CA TRP A 252 -14.86 11.83 4.99
C TRP A 252 -15.25 12.46 6.33
N THR A 253 -16.28 11.95 6.97
CA THR A 253 -16.84 12.49 8.23
C THR A 253 -16.49 11.63 9.44
N ALA A 254 -16.14 10.37 9.23
CA ALA A 254 -15.77 9.47 10.31
C ALA A 254 -14.43 9.87 10.95
N ALA A 255 -14.30 9.60 12.25
CA ALA A 255 -13.03 9.75 12.93
C ALA A 255 -12.00 8.78 12.30
N SER A 256 -10.89 9.32 11.82
CA SER A 256 -9.80 8.50 11.28
C SER A 256 -8.74 8.29 12.36
N PRO A 257 -8.22 7.06 12.52
CA PRO A 257 -7.10 6.81 13.42
C PRO A 257 -5.78 7.40 12.91
N LEU A 258 -5.78 7.91 11.66
CA LEU A 258 -4.60 8.47 11.02
C LEU A 258 -4.63 10.00 11.03
N THR A 259 -3.51 10.60 11.39
CA THR A 259 -3.29 12.05 11.28
C THR A 259 -2.88 12.45 9.86
N PHE A 260 -3.09 13.71 9.49
CA PHE A 260 -2.59 14.25 8.20
C PHE A 260 -1.07 14.05 8.05
N GLY A 261 -0.33 14.29 9.14
CA GLY A 261 1.11 14.13 9.17
C GLY A 261 1.57 12.71 8.87
N ARG A 262 0.84 11.70 9.36
CA ARG A 262 1.15 10.29 9.11
C ARG A 262 0.97 9.92 7.62
N VAL A 263 -0.09 10.40 6.96
CA VAL A 263 -0.29 10.18 5.52
C VAL A 263 0.82 10.84 4.70
N LEU A 264 1.18 12.09 5.03
CA LEU A 264 2.29 12.79 4.37
C LEU A 264 3.62 12.08 4.62
N LEU A 265 3.87 11.65 5.85
CA LEU A 265 5.09 10.90 6.18
C LEU A 265 5.17 9.60 5.39
N THR A 266 4.06 8.85 5.26
CA THR A 266 4.00 7.65 4.43
C THR A 266 4.41 7.98 2.99
N PHE A 267 3.85 9.02 2.41
CA PHE A 267 4.21 9.45 1.06
C PHE A 267 5.69 9.80 0.93
N PHE A 268 6.21 10.68 1.82
CA PHE A 268 7.60 11.11 1.73
C PHE A 268 8.62 10.03 2.08
N ALA A 269 8.31 9.12 3.00
CA ALA A 269 9.25 8.09 3.45
C ALA A 269 9.39 6.92 2.47
N TYR A 270 8.34 6.61 1.71
CA TYR A 270 8.37 5.45 0.81
C TYR A 270 8.57 5.84 -0.66
N GLU A 271 8.06 7.00 -1.08
CA GLU A 271 8.07 7.43 -2.48
C GLU A 271 9.25 8.35 -2.84
N THR A 272 10.36 8.25 -2.11
CA THR A 272 11.53 9.14 -2.24
C THR A 272 12.09 9.19 -3.66
N LEU A 273 12.25 8.05 -4.33
CA LEU A 273 12.70 7.96 -5.71
C LEU A 273 11.72 8.63 -6.67
N GLY A 274 10.44 8.29 -6.52
CA GLY A 274 9.35 8.86 -7.32
C GLY A 274 9.27 10.37 -7.18
N ILE A 275 9.33 10.88 -5.95
CA ILE A 275 9.29 12.32 -5.62
C ILE A 275 10.48 13.04 -6.24
N PHE A 276 11.70 12.55 -6.06
CA PHE A 276 12.90 13.16 -6.61
C PHE A 276 12.80 13.30 -8.14
N LEU A 277 12.50 12.23 -8.84
CA LEU A 277 12.40 12.23 -10.30
C LEU A 277 11.19 13.06 -10.80
N ALA A 278 10.08 13.04 -10.06
CA ALA A 278 8.90 13.84 -10.42
C ALA A 278 9.18 15.34 -10.26
N ILE A 279 9.89 15.76 -9.22
CA ILE A 279 10.31 17.17 -9.05
C ILE A 279 11.16 17.61 -10.24
N LEU A 280 12.17 16.84 -10.64
CA LEU A 280 12.99 17.14 -11.82
C LEU A 280 12.14 17.23 -13.08
N SER A 281 11.20 16.31 -13.25
CA SER A 281 10.26 16.31 -14.38
C SER A 281 9.38 17.56 -14.39
N LEU A 282 8.84 17.97 -13.22
CA LEU A 282 7.98 19.14 -13.08
C LEU A 282 8.72 20.46 -13.32
N ILE A 283 9.93 20.63 -12.75
CA ILE A 283 10.80 21.80 -13.01
C ILE A 283 11.04 21.96 -14.52
N ARG A 284 11.39 20.85 -15.17
CA ARG A 284 11.60 20.86 -16.62
C ARG A 284 10.30 21.13 -17.38
N GLY A 285 9.21 20.48 -16.98
CA GLY A 285 7.90 20.67 -17.62
C GLY A 285 7.43 22.11 -17.54
N TYR A 286 7.68 22.78 -16.43
CA TYR A 286 7.39 24.20 -16.24
C TYR A 286 8.24 25.08 -17.16
N ARG A 287 9.58 24.87 -17.19
CA ARG A 287 10.50 25.61 -18.06
C ARG A 287 10.18 25.44 -19.54
N MET A 288 9.83 24.23 -19.96
CA MET A 288 9.51 23.91 -21.36
C MET A 288 8.03 24.12 -21.72
N LYS A 289 7.22 24.61 -20.78
CA LYS A 289 5.75 24.79 -20.92
C LYS A 289 5.04 23.54 -21.46
N SER A 290 5.48 22.35 -21.02
CA SER A 290 4.96 21.08 -21.51
C SER A 290 3.57 20.78 -20.93
N PRO A 291 2.48 20.78 -21.74
CA PRO A 291 1.14 20.59 -21.23
C PRO A 291 0.89 19.17 -20.70
N ARG A 292 1.70 18.19 -21.12
CA ARG A 292 1.60 16.81 -20.65
C ARG A 292 2.09 16.69 -19.20
N ILE A 293 3.26 17.25 -18.92
CA ILE A 293 3.88 17.20 -17.60
C ILE A 293 3.04 18.02 -16.61
N LEU A 294 2.58 19.20 -17.02
CA LEU A 294 1.74 20.06 -16.17
C LEU A 294 0.40 19.39 -15.81
N ARG A 295 -0.22 18.65 -16.76
CA ARG A 295 -1.44 17.87 -16.47
C ARG A 295 -1.21 16.73 -15.49
N LEU A 296 -0.08 16.02 -15.61
CA LEU A 296 0.31 14.98 -14.64
C LEU A 296 0.62 15.59 -13.27
N GLY A 297 1.27 16.76 -13.23
CA GLY A 297 1.51 17.51 -11.99
C GLY A 297 0.21 17.95 -11.32
N LEU A 298 -0.77 18.43 -12.09
CA LEU A 298 -2.10 18.76 -11.55
C LEU A 298 -2.79 17.51 -10.98
N TRP A 299 -2.76 16.38 -11.70
CA TRP A 299 -3.30 15.12 -11.19
C TRP A 299 -2.62 14.70 -9.89
N LEU A 300 -1.28 14.74 -9.83
CA LEU A 300 -0.50 14.44 -8.64
C LEU A 300 -0.93 15.33 -7.46
N SER A 301 -1.06 16.65 -7.68
CA SER A 301 -1.43 17.59 -6.62
C SER A 301 -2.86 17.37 -6.12
N VAL A 302 -3.83 17.16 -7.00
CA VAL A 302 -5.23 16.87 -6.63
C VAL A 302 -5.32 15.55 -5.87
N ALA A 303 -4.64 14.51 -6.34
CA ALA A 303 -4.63 13.21 -5.70
C ALA A 303 -4.01 13.28 -4.29
N LEU A 304 -2.88 13.97 -4.14
CA LEU A 304 -2.21 14.13 -2.84
C LEU A 304 -3.08 14.91 -1.85
N LEU A 305 -3.66 16.02 -2.27
CA LEU A 305 -4.58 16.78 -1.42
C LEU A 305 -5.75 15.91 -0.94
N LEU A 306 -6.42 15.21 -1.86
CA LEU A 306 -7.54 14.34 -1.49
C LEU A 306 -7.11 13.20 -0.55
N ALA A 307 -5.97 12.55 -0.79
CA ALA A 307 -5.46 11.47 0.07
C ALA A 307 -5.15 11.99 1.49
N VAL A 308 -4.54 13.16 1.61
CA VAL A 308 -4.22 13.79 2.90
C VAL A 308 -5.49 14.17 3.66
N PHE A 309 -6.48 14.78 3.00
CA PHE A 309 -7.73 15.17 3.67
C PHE A 309 -8.62 13.97 4.00
N TYR A 310 -8.62 12.91 3.19
CA TYR A 310 -9.34 11.67 3.47
C TYR A 310 -8.71 10.84 4.60
N ARG A 311 -7.46 11.12 4.95
CA ARG A 311 -6.70 10.50 6.07
C ARG A 311 -6.67 8.98 6.04
N GLN A 312 -6.53 8.38 4.86
CA GLN A 312 -6.34 6.94 4.67
C GLN A 312 -5.14 6.68 3.76
N THR A 313 -4.23 5.79 4.16
CA THR A 313 -3.04 5.44 3.37
C THR A 313 -3.40 4.77 2.05
N THR A 314 -4.53 4.06 1.99
CA THR A 314 -5.05 3.45 0.76
C THR A 314 -5.32 4.46 -0.36
N GLY A 315 -5.65 5.72 -0.02
CA GLY A 315 -5.83 6.80 -0.98
C GLY A 315 -4.56 7.18 -1.73
N LEU A 316 -3.37 6.92 -1.16
CA LEU A 316 -2.08 7.21 -1.78
C LEU A 316 -1.84 6.42 -3.07
N VAL A 317 -2.53 5.32 -3.29
CA VAL A 317 -2.44 4.55 -4.54
C VAL A 317 -2.72 5.43 -5.78
N TRP A 318 -3.63 6.40 -5.67
CA TRP A 318 -3.97 7.34 -6.74
C TRP A 318 -2.95 8.46 -6.92
N VAL A 319 -2.11 8.71 -5.91
CA VAL A 319 -0.97 9.64 -5.94
C VAL A 319 0.23 9.00 -6.62
N ILE A 320 0.50 7.72 -6.33
CA ILE A 320 1.65 6.97 -6.85
C ILE A 320 1.61 6.88 -8.38
N LEU A 321 0.45 6.71 -9.00
CA LEU A 321 0.33 6.56 -10.45
C LEU A 321 0.89 7.74 -11.26
N PRO A 322 0.44 9.00 -11.06
CA PRO A 322 1.01 10.15 -11.75
C PRO A 322 2.46 10.42 -11.32
N LEU A 323 2.82 10.14 -10.06
CA LEU A 323 4.18 10.28 -9.54
C LEU A 323 5.17 9.42 -10.32
N LEU A 324 4.92 8.10 -10.38
CA LEU A 324 5.78 7.16 -11.11
C LEU A 324 5.78 7.43 -12.63
N THR A 325 4.66 7.94 -13.17
CA THR A 325 4.62 8.33 -14.58
C THR A 325 5.56 9.51 -14.86
N LEU A 326 5.57 10.53 -13.99
CA LEU A 326 6.51 11.66 -14.07
C LEU A 326 7.96 11.17 -13.89
N ALA A 327 8.21 10.29 -12.94
CA ALA A 327 9.51 9.68 -12.69
C ALA A 327 10.02 8.90 -13.90
N ALA A 328 9.18 8.08 -14.53
CA ALA A 328 9.53 7.31 -15.72
C ALA A 328 9.86 8.21 -16.93
N LEU A 329 9.13 9.31 -17.10
CA LEU A 329 9.41 10.31 -18.15
C LEU A 329 10.78 10.95 -17.95
N GLU A 330 11.17 11.25 -16.72
CA GLU A 330 12.48 11.85 -16.42
C GLU A 330 13.61 10.82 -16.56
N LEU A 331 13.45 9.65 -15.97
CA LEU A 331 14.47 8.59 -16.04
C LEU A 331 14.71 8.14 -17.49
N SER A 332 13.67 8.06 -18.33
CA SER A 332 13.82 7.72 -19.74
C SER A 332 14.69 8.68 -20.54
N ARG A 333 14.82 9.93 -20.08
CA ARG A 333 15.73 10.92 -20.68
C ARG A 333 17.15 10.77 -20.17
N ALA A 334 17.29 10.49 -18.88
CA ALA A 334 18.59 10.28 -18.27
C ALA A 334 19.34 9.05 -18.87
N VAL A 335 18.61 8.09 -19.43
CA VAL A 335 19.21 6.94 -20.14
C VAL A 335 19.98 7.35 -21.41
N ASN A 336 19.65 8.50 -22.04
CA ASN A 336 20.31 8.93 -23.27
C ASN A 336 21.64 9.66 -22.97
N ILE A 337 22.70 8.89 -22.69
CA ILE A 337 24.06 9.38 -22.45
C ILE A 337 24.85 9.23 -23.77
N PHE A 338 25.44 10.33 -24.27
CA PHE A 338 26.31 10.26 -25.43
C PHE A 338 27.60 9.48 -25.08
N PRO A 339 28.19 8.73 -26.05
CA PRO A 339 29.39 7.95 -25.79
C PRO A 339 30.55 8.80 -25.23
N GLU A 340 30.67 10.04 -25.68
CA GLU A 340 31.72 11.01 -25.30
C GLU A 340 31.57 11.46 -23.83
N GLU A 341 30.34 11.58 -23.32
CA GLU A 341 30.05 12.02 -21.95
C GLU A 341 30.09 10.89 -20.92
N ARG A 342 30.19 9.63 -21.33
CA ARG A 342 30.03 8.46 -20.44
C ARG A 342 31.03 8.43 -19.28
N VAL A 343 32.28 8.75 -19.56
CA VAL A 343 33.36 8.73 -18.55
C VAL A 343 33.11 9.83 -17.52
N GLU A 344 32.84 11.05 -17.98
CA GLU A 344 32.58 12.20 -17.12
C GLU A 344 31.34 11.96 -16.24
N VAL A 345 30.23 11.53 -16.84
CA VAL A 345 29.01 11.18 -16.11
C VAL A 345 29.29 10.06 -15.09
N GLY A 346 30.08 9.04 -15.48
CA GLY A 346 30.48 7.95 -14.59
C GLY A 346 31.28 8.43 -13.37
N VAL A 347 32.23 9.34 -13.56
CA VAL A 347 33.00 9.95 -12.47
C VAL A 347 32.09 10.74 -11.51
N VAL A 348 31.15 11.53 -12.06
CA VAL A 348 30.20 12.28 -11.24
C VAL A 348 29.29 11.34 -10.45
N ILE A 349 28.76 10.27 -11.09
CA ILE A 349 27.97 9.26 -10.38
C ILE A 349 28.76 8.67 -9.21
N LEU A 350 29.99 8.23 -9.47
CA LEU A 350 30.83 7.61 -8.43
C LEU A 350 31.11 8.56 -7.28
N ALA A 351 31.50 9.81 -7.57
CA ALA A 351 31.80 10.81 -6.56
C ALA A 351 30.56 11.12 -5.68
N LEU A 352 29.41 11.34 -6.31
CA LEU A 352 28.16 11.59 -5.59
C LEU A 352 27.68 10.38 -4.82
N MET A 353 27.84 9.15 -5.35
CA MET A 353 27.51 7.92 -4.63
C MET A 353 28.31 7.77 -3.35
N ILE A 354 29.63 8.05 -3.38
CA ILE A 354 30.48 8.02 -2.19
C ILE A 354 29.96 9.01 -1.13
N LEU A 355 29.62 10.23 -1.53
CA LEU A 355 29.08 11.26 -0.62
C LEU A 355 27.71 10.86 -0.08
N LEU A 356 26.82 10.29 -0.87
CA LEU A 356 25.49 9.81 -0.45
C LEU A 356 25.61 8.63 0.52
N VAL A 357 26.55 7.72 0.28
CA VAL A 357 26.84 6.61 1.20
C VAL A 357 27.39 7.13 2.52
N TYR A 358 28.32 8.11 2.49
CA TYR A 358 28.82 8.77 3.69
C TYR A 358 27.67 9.43 4.49
N MET A 359 26.81 10.18 3.78
CA MET A 359 25.65 10.82 4.39
C MET A 359 24.69 9.79 5.03
N TRP A 360 24.51 8.64 4.40
CA TRP A 360 23.68 7.56 4.95
C TRP A 360 24.29 6.94 6.22
N PHE A 361 25.60 6.72 6.25
CA PHE A 361 26.29 6.25 7.45
C PHE A 361 26.23 7.27 8.60
N ASP A 362 26.37 8.54 8.30
CA ASP A 362 26.26 9.60 9.31
C ASP A 362 24.83 9.71 9.86
N LEU A 363 23.82 9.66 8.98
CA LEU A 363 22.41 9.57 9.37
C LEU A 363 22.13 8.32 10.24
N SER A 364 22.77 7.19 9.92
CA SER A 364 22.61 5.95 10.69
C SER A 364 23.22 6.05 12.09
N LYS A 365 24.35 6.75 12.26
CA LYS A 365 24.93 7.06 13.59
C LYS A 365 23.99 7.94 14.41
N ILE A 366 23.41 8.97 13.79
CA ILE A 366 22.43 9.83 14.46
C ILE A 366 21.22 8.99 14.90
N ALA A 367 20.77 8.08 14.05
CA ALA A 367 19.61 7.23 14.32
C ALA A 367 19.82 6.21 15.46
N LEU A 368 21.06 5.82 15.78
CA LEU A 368 21.34 4.93 16.92
C LEU A 368 21.00 5.59 18.26
N ASP A 369 21.39 6.84 18.43
CA ASP A 369 21.06 7.64 19.61
C ASP A 369 20.73 9.09 19.21
N PRO A 370 19.50 9.36 18.78
CA PRO A 370 19.12 10.67 18.29
C PRO A 370 19.18 11.78 19.35
N PHE A 371 18.98 11.43 20.63
CA PHE A 371 18.96 12.40 21.72
C PHE A 371 20.38 12.76 22.19
N ALA A 372 21.27 11.79 22.33
CA ALA A 372 22.67 12.03 22.67
C ALA A 372 23.35 12.91 21.62
N ASN A 373 23.02 12.77 20.35
CA ASN A 373 23.55 13.58 19.27
C ASN A 373 23.03 15.04 19.26
N LEU A 374 22.02 15.39 20.05
CA LEU A 374 21.59 16.76 20.31
C LEU A 374 22.39 17.42 21.45
N SER A 375 23.00 16.61 22.32
CA SER A 375 23.87 17.13 23.38
C SER A 375 25.21 17.62 22.81
N ALA A 376 25.95 18.41 23.62
CA ALA A 376 27.24 18.96 23.19
C ALA A 376 28.26 17.84 22.95
N THR A 377 28.73 17.72 21.73
CA THR A 377 29.81 16.80 21.32
C THR A 377 31.09 17.58 21.09
N ALA A 378 32.23 17.06 21.56
CA ALA A 378 33.54 17.64 21.34
C ALA A 378 34.04 17.33 19.93
N LEU A 379 34.14 18.33 19.07
CA LEU A 379 34.76 18.21 17.74
C LEU A 379 36.21 18.66 17.78
N PRO A 380 37.17 17.85 17.32
CA PRO A 380 38.55 18.29 17.19
C PRO A 380 38.67 19.30 16.04
N PHE A 381 39.03 20.52 16.35
CA PHE A 381 39.25 21.57 15.37
C PHE A 381 40.59 22.25 15.65
N PHE A 382 41.56 22.07 14.74
CA PHE A 382 42.93 22.62 14.86
C PHE A 382 43.59 22.42 16.23
N GLY A 383 43.47 21.21 16.81
CA GLY A 383 44.11 20.89 18.10
C GLY A 383 43.34 21.31 19.35
N GLN A 384 42.19 21.95 19.20
CA GLN A 384 41.27 22.28 20.28
C GLN A 384 39.96 21.51 20.12
N SER A 385 39.33 21.10 21.22
CA SER A 385 38.00 20.49 21.21
C SER A 385 36.94 21.57 21.39
N ILE A 386 36.16 21.84 20.36
CA ILE A 386 35.00 22.73 20.44
C ILE A 386 33.76 21.87 20.77
N GLN A 387 33.10 22.22 21.87
CA GLN A 387 31.82 21.57 22.22
C GLN A 387 30.68 22.25 21.47
N LEU A 388 30.08 21.54 20.50
CA LEU A 388 28.93 22.01 19.76
C LEU A 388 27.73 21.09 20.01
N ALA A 389 26.63 21.68 20.48
CA ALA A 389 25.36 20.97 20.53
C ALA A 389 24.87 20.66 19.10
N GLY A 390 24.46 19.43 18.86
CA GLY A 390 23.99 18.99 17.52
C GLY A 390 25.10 18.85 16.46
N ALA A 391 26.37 18.62 16.87
CA ALA A 391 27.50 18.51 15.96
C ALA A 391 27.28 17.46 14.85
N ALA A 392 26.64 16.32 15.14
CA ALA A 392 26.33 15.28 14.16
C ALA A 392 25.38 15.80 13.08
N TYR A 393 24.38 16.59 13.42
CA TYR A 393 23.47 17.23 12.46
C TYR A 393 24.19 18.26 11.58
N MET A 394 25.18 18.99 12.18
CA MET A 394 26.02 19.93 11.40
C MET A 394 26.90 19.21 10.38
N VAL A 395 27.45 18.04 10.74
CA VAL A 395 28.20 17.18 9.79
C VAL A 395 27.32 16.70 8.65
N LEU A 396 26.09 16.26 8.95
CA LEU A 396 25.11 15.85 7.93
C LEU A 396 24.77 17.01 6.98
N LEU A 397 24.54 18.20 7.53
CA LEU A 397 24.30 19.43 6.75
C LEU A 397 25.52 19.80 5.89
N GLY A 398 26.73 19.68 6.45
CA GLY A 398 27.98 19.88 5.74
C GLY A 398 28.16 18.92 4.56
N ALA A 399 27.86 17.64 4.77
CA ALA A 399 27.88 16.64 3.70
C ALA A 399 26.91 16.97 2.57
N PHE A 400 25.70 17.40 2.92
CA PHE A 400 24.71 17.87 1.93
C PHE A 400 25.22 19.09 1.16
N LEU A 401 25.83 20.06 1.84
CA LEU A 401 26.42 21.24 1.21
C LEU A 401 27.55 20.86 0.24
N ILE A 402 28.39 19.90 0.61
CA ILE A 402 29.45 19.39 -0.25
C ILE A 402 28.87 18.76 -1.52
N ILE A 403 27.77 17.99 -1.42
CA ILE A 403 27.07 17.46 -2.60
C ILE A 403 26.62 18.58 -3.52
N VAL A 404 26.00 19.63 -2.98
CA VAL A 404 25.54 20.79 -3.77
C VAL A 404 26.71 21.49 -4.45
N LEU A 405 27.81 21.70 -3.73
CA LEU A 405 29.03 22.32 -4.26
C LEU A 405 29.67 21.45 -5.36
N CYS A 406 29.77 20.13 -5.17
CA CYS A 406 30.27 19.21 -6.20
C CYS A 406 29.45 19.28 -7.48
N VAL A 407 28.12 19.29 -7.36
CA VAL A 407 27.22 19.43 -8.53
C VAL A 407 27.43 20.77 -9.22
N ALA A 408 27.57 21.87 -8.44
CA ALA A 408 27.84 23.20 -8.98
C ALA A 408 29.20 23.25 -9.71
N PHE A 409 30.27 22.73 -9.12
CA PHE A 409 31.61 22.70 -9.74
C PHE A 409 31.61 21.88 -11.04
N VAL A 410 30.93 20.75 -11.07
CA VAL A 410 30.79 19.95 -12.31
C VAL A 410 30.01 20.75 -13.36
N ALA A 411 28.93 21.44 -12.96
CA ALA A 411 28.14 22.23 -13.90
C ALA A 411 28.92 23.40 -14.51
N PHE A 412 29.81 24.03 -13.74
CA PHE A 412 30.67 25.12 -14.22
C PHE A 412 31.95 24.63 -14.90
N GLY A 413 32.57 23.56 -14.38
CA GLY A 413 33.86 23.07 -14.89
C GLY A 413 33.75 22.18 -16.12
N TRP A 414 32.70 21.37 -16.24
CA TRP A 414 32.49 20.49 -17.40
C TRP A 414 31.29 20.93 -18.21
N SER A 415 30.10 20.52 -17.78
CA SER A 415 28.85 20.97 -18.41
C SER A 415 27.65 20.81 -17.44
N ALA A 416 26.68 21.70 -17.58
CA ALA A 416 25.43 21.59 -16.85
C ALA A 416 24.66 20.29 -17.18
N ARG A 417 24.85 19.75 -18.39
CA ARG A 417 24.25 18.48 -18.80
C ARG A 417 24.90 17.28 -18.09
N THR A 418 26.21 17.23 -18.02
CA THR A 418 26.97 16.18 -17.29
C THR A 418 26.63 16.20 -15.80
N ALA A 419 26.58 17.40 -15.19
CA ALA A 419 26.16 17.56 -13.81
C ALA A 419 24.74 17.05 -13.58
N TRP A 420 23.78 17.41 -14.44
CA TRP A 420 22.39 16.95 -14.33
C TRP A 420 22.27 15.44 -14.51
N LEU A 421 22.92 14.84 -15.52
CA LEU A 421 22.91 13.40 -15.78
C LEU A 421 23.53 12.62 -14.60
N GLY A 422 24.73 13.03 -14.17
CA GLY A 422 25.44 12.40 -13.05
C GLY A 422 24.65 12.44 -11.75
N THR A 423 24.09 13.62 -11.41
CA THR A 423 23.25 13.79 -10.23
C THR A 423 21.98 12.94 -10.32
N THR A 424 21.28 12.97 -11.47
CA THR A 424 20.06 12.19 -11.65
C THR A 424 20.31 10.71 -11.46
N TRP A 425 21.40 10.17 -12.03
CA TRP A 425 21.74 8.77 -11.89
C TRP A 425 22.23 8.40 -10.48
N ALA A 426 23.07 9.22 -9.85
CA ALA A 426 23.54 8.97 -8.50
C ALA A 426 22.36 8.88 -7.50
N PHE A 427 21.45 9.85 -7.55
CA PHE A 427 20.25 9.83 -6.71
C PHE A 427 19.29 8.70 -7.11
N ALA A 428 19.10 8.44 -8.42
CA ALA A 428 18.22 7.36 -8.87
C ALA A 428 18.70 5.99 -8.39
N ILE A 429 20.00 5.74 -8.39
CA ILE A 429 20.59 4.49 -7.89
C ILE A 429 20.42 4.41 -6.37
N SER A 430 20.82 5.45 -5.62
CA SER A 430 20.77 5.46 -4.16
C SER A 430 19.33 5.35 -3.64
N LEU A 431 18.42 6.18 -4.16
CA LEU A 431 17.01 6.14 -3.77
C LEU A 431 16.29 4.89 -4.32
N GLY A 432 16.75 4.36 -5.46
CA GLY A 432 16.28 3.08 -5.99
C GLY A 432 16.63 1.91 -5.08
N LEU A 433 17.85 1.86 -4.54
CA LEU A 433 18.24 0.87 -3.54
C LEU A 433 17.42 1.02 -2.24
N TYR A 434 17.18 2.26 -1.79
CA TYR A 434 16.30 2.52 -0.66
C TYR A 434 14.87 2.02 -0.93
N SER A 435 14.30 2.33 -2.10
CA SER A 435 12.95 1.89 -2.48
C SER A 435 12.84 0.37 -2.58
N LEU A 436 13.87 -0.31 -3.11
CA LEU A 436 13.95 -1.77 -3.10
C LEU A 436 13.96 -2.35 -1.68
N GLY A 437 14.76 -1.75 -0.78
CA GLY A 437 14.80 -2.13 0.63
C GLY A 437 13.47 -1.88 1.35
N ALA A 438 12.76 -0.79 1.01
CA ALA A 438 11.45 -0.48 1.54
C ALA A 438 10.37 -1.43 1.01
N ALA A 439 10.39 -1.76 -0.29
CA ALA A 439 9.51 -2.76 -0.89
C ALA A 439 9.73 -4.16 -0.31
N TRP A 440 11.00 -4.55 -0.09
CA TRP A 440 11.34 -5.79 0.59
C TRP A 440 10.83 -5.81 2.04
N GLY A 441 10.98 -4.70 2.77
CA GLY A 441 10.40 -4.55 4.11
C GLY A 441 8.88 -4.70 4.13
N ALA A 442 8.20 -4.06 3.18
CA ALA A 442 6.76 -4.17 3.01
C ALA A 442 6.33 -5.58 2.55
N SER A 443 7.22 -6.37 1.91
CA SER A 443 6.93 -7.73 1.44
C SER A 443 6.95 -8.82 2.54
N GLY A 444 7.00 -8.46 3.81
CA GLY A 444 6.79 -9.41 4.90
C GLY A 444 7.91 -9.51 5.93
N VAL A 445 9.18 -9.21 5.57
CA VAL A 445 10.32 -9.32 6.50
C VAL A 445 10.16 -8.41 7.72
N ARG A 446 9.50 -7.25 7.56
CA ARG A 446 9.22 -6.29 8.63
C ARG A 446 7.72 -6.08 8.91
N ALA A 447 6.83 -6.70 8.13
CA ALA A 447 5.38 -6.57 8.30
C ALA A 447 4.89 -7.14 9.64
N LEU A 448 5.58 -8.15 10.17
CA LEU A 448 5.29 -8.77 11.48
C LEU A 448 5.34 -7.77 12.64
N ASN A 449 6.05 -6.67 12.48
CA ASN A 449 6.29 -5.72 13.56
C ASN A 449 5.30 -4.56 13.64
N GLY A 450 4.32 -4.45 12.71
CA GLY A 450 3.33 -3.35 12.69
C GLY A 450 3.90 -1.95 12.52
N LEU A 451 5.18 -1.82 12.12
CA LEU A 451 5.92 -0.56 12.04
C LEU A 451 5.89 0.08 10.65
N GLU A 452 5.27 -0.59 9.70
CA GLU A 452 5.08 -0.05 8.36
C GLU A 452 3.85 0.85 8.32
N LEU A 453 3.99 2.04 7.72
CA LEU A 453 2.95 3.07 7.71
C LEU A 453 1.75 2.76 6.79
N TRP A 454 1.88 1.74 5.94
CA TRP A 454 0.84 1.37 4.97
C TRP A 454 -0.37 0.68 5.60
N THR A 455 -0.20 0.08 6.78
CA THR A 455 -1.28 -0.57 7.53
C THR A 455 -1.76 0.35 8.64
N SER A 456 -3.08 0.53 8.76
CA SER A 456 -3.69 1.26 9.87
C SER A 456 -3.65 0.45 11.16
N ASP A 457 -3.85 -0.87 11.03
CA ASP A 457 -3.98 -1.79 12.15
C ASP A 457 -2.77 -2.72 12.23
N PRO A 458 -2.15 -2.87 13.41
CA PRO A 458 -1.08 -3.85 13.60
C PRO A 458 -1.66 -5.27 13.55
N PRO A 459 -0.95 -6.23 12.92
CA PRO A 459 -1.34 -7.63 12.97
C PRO A 459 -1.18 -8.20 14.39
N PRO A 460 -1.90 -9.28 14.74
CA PRO A 460 -1.69 -9.99 16.00
C PRO A 460 -0.24 -10.47 16.17
N ALA A 461 0.38 -10.16 17.32
CA ALA A 461 1.79 -10.43 17.53
C ALA A 461 2.07 -11.89 17.90
N GLN A 462 1.26 -12.48 18.79
CA GLN A 462 1.46 -13.83 19.33
C GLN A 462 0.34 -14.81 18.97
N ALA A 463 -0.36 -14.59 17.83
CA ALA A 463 -1.46 -15.46 17.39
C ALA A 463 -1.06 -16.93 17.28
N GLY A 464 0.15 -17.22 16.78
CA GLY A 464 0.64 -18.59 16.66
C GLY A 464 0.89 -19.27 18.02
N LEU A 465 1.41 -18.52 18.99
CA LEU A 465 1.62 -19.04 20.36
C LEU A 465 0.28 -19.27 21.07
N LEU A 466 -0.67 -18.34 20.90
CA LEU A 466 -2.02 -18.50 21.44
C LEU A 466 -2.68 -19.78 20.91
N LEU A 467 -2.62 -19.99 19.59
CA LEU A 467 -3.15 -21.22 18.98
C LEU A 467 -2.48 -22.48 19.52
N ALA A 468 -1.14 -22.50 19.57
CA ALA A 468 -0.40 -23.64 20.06
C ALA A 468 -0.80 -23.98 21.51
N SER A 469 -0.94 -22.97 22.39
CA SER A 469 -1.36 -23.19 23.78
C SER A 469 -2.79 -23.74 23.88
N ILE A 470 -3.69 -23.32 23.00
CA ILE A 470 -5.06 -23.85 22.94
C ILE A 470 -5.07 -25.28 22.39
N ASP A 471 -4.26 -25.57 21.36
CA ASP A 471 -4.11 -26.90 20.78
C ASP A 471 -3.55 -27.90 21.80
N ASP A 472 -2.50 -27.52 22.54
CA ASP A 472 -1.92 -28.32 23.61
C ASP A 472 -2.96 -28.63 24.70
N ALA A 473 -3.73 -27.63 25.15
CA ALA A 473 -4.79 -27.85 26.15
C ALA A 473 -5.92 -28.76 25.63
N SER A 474 -6.26 -28.66 24.37
CA SER A 474 -7.27 -29.49 23.70
C SER A 474 -6.77 -30.94 23.55
N GLU A 475 -5.53 -31.14 23.11
CA GLU A 475 -4.91 -32.44 22.92
C GLU A 475 -4.77 -33.20 24.27
N PHE A 476 -4.31 -32.52 25.32
CA PHE A 476 -4.21 -33.09 26.66
C PHE A 476 -5.55 -33.54 27.24
N SER A 477 -6.62 -32.80 26.95
CA SER A 477 -7.94 -33.09 27.53
C SER A 477 -8.76 -34.09 26.74
N LEU A 478 -8.78 -34.02 25.41
CA LEU A 478 -9.64 -34.82 24.54
C LEU A 478 -8.88 -35.76 23.59
N GLY A 479 -7.56 -35.65 23.50
CA GLY A 479 -6.75 -36.39 22.54
C GLY A 479 -6.86 -35.87 21.09
N HIS A 480 -7.47 -34.69 20.90
CA HIS A 480 -7.63 -34.02 19.59
C HIS A 480 -7.38 -32.53 19.72
N ASP A 481 -6.65 -31.95 18.76
CA ASP A 481 -6.11 -30.59 18.79
C ASP A 481 -7.14 -29.45 18.60
N ARG A 482 -8.36 -29.70 18.09
CA ARG A 482 -9.31 -28.65 17.68
C ARG A 482 -10.72 -28.78 18.25
N SER A 483 -10.93 -29.62 19.24
CA SER A 483 -12.28 -30.02 19.69
C SER A 483 -12.80 -29.21 20.86
N GLN A 484 -11.94 -28.54 21.63
CA GLN A 484 -12.38 -27.74 22.77
C GLN A 484 -13.03 -26.44 22.33
N PRO A 485 -14.24 -26.12 22.83
CA PRO A 485 -14.87 -24.83 22.61
C PRO A 485 -14.09 -23.72 23.32
N VAL A 486 -13.98 -22.57 22.65
CA VAL A 486 -13.32 -21.37 23.17
C VAL A 486 -14.36 -20.29 23.36
N THR A 487 -14.48 -19.76 24.57
CA THR A 487 -15.34 -18.63 24.88
C THR A 487 -14.51 -17.34 24.87
N VAL A 488 -14.90 -16.37 24.05
CA VAL A 488 -14.25 -15.06 23.96
C VAL A 488 -15.15 -14.03 24.61
N MET A 489 -14.65 -13.33 25.63
CA MET A 489 -15.40 -12.31 26.35
C MET A 489 -14.78 -10.93 26.18
N GLY A 490 -15.60 -9.94 25.78
CA GLY A 490 -15.21 -8.53 25.78
C GLY A 490 -14.12 -8.13 24.79
N ILE A 491 -13.81 -8.97 23.80
CA ILE A 491 -12.86 -8.69 22.73
C ILE A 491 -13.61 -8.70 21.40
N ASP A 492 -13.69 -7.53 20.76
CA ASP A 492 -14.22 -7.37 19.41
C ASP A 492 -13.04 -7.31 18.42
N SER A 493 -12.63 -8.48 17.91
CA SER A 493 -11.50 -8.60 16.99
C SER A 493 -11.77 -9.66 15.93
N PRO A 494 -12.12 -9.25 14.70
CA PRO A 494 -12.22 -10.17 13.57
C PRO A 494 -10.95 -11.00 13.32
N ALA A 495 -9.77 -10.45 13.66
CA ALA A 495 -8.52 -11.19 13.57
C ALA A 495 -8.47 -12.36 14.58
N LEU A 496 -9.07 -12.21 15.76
CA LEU A 496 -9.17 -13.31 16.74
C LEU A 496 -10.14 -14.39 16.25
N GLU A 497 -11.30 -14.00 15.72
CA GLU A 497 -12.24 -14.94 15.10
C GLU A 497 -11.60 -15.69 13.94
N TRP A 498 -10.84 -15.00 13.09
CA TRP A 498 -10.10 -15.63 11.99
C TRP A 498 -9.05 -16.61 12.48
N VAL A 499 -8.33 -16.30 13.55
CA VAL A 499 -7.33 -17.18 14.16
C VAL A 499 -8.00 -18.44 14.73
N LEU A 500 -9.18 -18.31 15.32
CA LEU A 500 -9.93 -19.39 15.94
C LEU A 500 -10.92 -20.11 15.00
N ARG A 501 -11.00 -19.75 13.71
CA ARG A 501 -12.03 -20.20 12.74
C ARG A 501 -12.20 -21.72 12.58
N ASP A 502 -11.16 -22.50 12.91
CA ASP A 502 -11.17 -23.96 12.73
C ASP A 502 -11.70 -24.71 13.98
N ARG A 503 -12.31 -23.99 14.94
CA ARG A 503 -12.83 -24.55 16.20
C ARG A 503 -14.14 -23.85 16.60
N PRO A 504 -14.93 -24.48 17.52
CA PRO A 504 -16.14 -23.86 18.04
C PRO A 504 -15.77 -22.63 18.89
N VAL A 505 -16.24 -21.46 18.51
CA VAL A 505 -16.04 -20.19 19.23
C VAL A 505 -17.38 -19.62 19.65
N GLU A 506 -17.50 -19.24 20.91
CA GLU A 506 -18.64 -18.51 21.45
C GLU A 506 -18.17 -17.12 21.90
N VAL A 507 -18.73 -16.06 21.29
CA VAL A 507 -18.41 -14.67 21.67
C VAL A 507 -19.51 -14.16 22.60
N VAL A 508 -19.12 -13.77 23.81
CA VAL A 508 -20.05 -13.30 24.85
C VAL A 508 -19.66 -11.92 25.36
N SER A 509 -20.65 -11.14 25.74
CA SER A 509 -20.42 -9.84 26.39
C SER A 509 -20.07 -9.98 27.89
N ALA A 510 -20.55 -11.05 28.54
CA ALA A 510 -20.28 -11.39 29.93
C ALA A 510 -20.35 -12.92 30.11
N LEU A 511 -19.54 -13.46 31.02
CA LEU A 511 -19.57 -14.89 31.36
C LEU A 511 -20.77 -15.18 32.28
N ASP A 512 -21.41 -16.34 32.08
CA ASP A 512 -22.42 -16.82 33.00
C ASP A 512 -21.71 -17.39 34.26
N PRO A 513 -21.99 -16.86 35.46
CA PRO A 513 -21.39 -17.32 36.71
C PRO A 513 -21.67 -18.78 37.04
N GLN A 514 -22.63 -19.43 36.40
CA GLN A 514 -23.00 -20.82 36.64
C GLN A 514 -22.33 -21.80 35.66
N VAL A 515 -21.73 -21.29 34.60
CA VAL A 515 -21.08 -22.09 33.55
C VAL A 515 -19.57 -21.96 33.69
N ALA A 516 -18.87 -23.09 33.60
CA ALA A 516 -17.40 -23.11 33.61
C ALA A 516 -16.85 -23.58 32.26
N PRO A 517 -16.69 -22.66 31.27
CA PRO A 517 -16.16 -22.98 29.94
C PRO A 517 -14.75 -23.59 30.05
N PRO A 518 -14.37 -24.53 29.20
CA PRO A 518 -13.05 -25.15 29.27
C PRO A 518 -11.91 -24.16 28.97
N ILE A 519 -12.09 -23.28 28.01
CA ILE A 519 -11.11 -22.27 27.58
C ILE A 519 -11.82 -20.92 27.44
N VAL A 520 -11.25 -19.89 28.05
CA VAL A 520 -11.77 -18.53 28.01
C VAL A 520 -10.67 -17.57 27.59
N ILE A 521 -11.00 -16.62 26.70
CA ILE A 521 -10.10 -15.53 26.29
C ILE A 521 -10.74 -14.21 26.71
N THR A 522 -9.99 -13.39 27.46
CA THR A 522 -10.49 -12.10 27.98
C THR A 522 -9.47 -10.99 27.80
N PRO A 523 -9.87 -9.70 27.88
CA PRO A 523 -8.93 -8.62 28.19
C PRO A 523 -8.23 -8.88 29.54
N ILE A 524 -7.25 -8.05 29.87
CA ILE A 524 -6.55 -8.14 31.16
C ILE A 524 -7.57 -8.02 32.31
N MET A 525 -7.67 -9.07 33.11
CA MET A 525 -8.46 -9.11 34.34
C MET A 525 -7.82 -10.02 35.37
N GLY A 526 -8.06 -9.78 36.66
CA GLY A 526 -7.42 -10.51 37.74
C GLY A 526 -8.04 -11.86 38.06
N ASP A 527 -9.35 -12.02 37.84
CA ASP A 527 -10.11 -13.25 38.12
C ASP A 527 -11.34 -13.31 37.22
N LEU A 528 -11.75 -14.51 36.82
CA LEU A 528 -12.95 -14.74 36.03
C LEU A 528 -14.25 -14.73 36.85
N GLY A 529 -14.17 -14.95 38.17
CA GLY A 529 -15.34 -15.09 39.05
C GLY A 529 -16.21 -16.31 38.75
N LEU A 530 -15.63 -17.38 38.14
CA LEU A 530 -16.32 -18.60 37.76
C LEU A 530 -16.18 -19.70 38.82
N PRO A 531 -17.07 -20.71 38.83
CA PRO A 531 -17.11 -21.74 39.88
C PRO A 531 -15.96 -22.77 39.80
N ALA A 532 -15.13 -22.72 38.75
CA ALA A 532 -13.97 -23.59 38.55
C ALA A 532 -12.64 -22.83 38.72
N ALA A 533 -11.55 -23.54 39.01
CA ALA A 533 -10.21 -22.99 39.01
C ALA A 533 -9.68 -22.90 37.58
N TYR A 534 -8.99 -21.79 37.26
CA TYR A 534 -8.36 -21.53 35.96
C TYR A 534 -6.92 -21.13 36.11
N ARG A 535 -6.11 -21.54 35.11
CA ARG A 535 -4.74 -21.05 34.93
C ARG A 535 -4.76 -19.99 33.82
N GLY A 536 -4.36 -18.77 34.13
CA GLY A 536 -4.24 -17.68 33.17
C GLY A 536 -2.83 -17.54 32.59
N GLN A 537 -2.74 -17.30 31.28
CA GLN A 537 -1.51 -16.96 30.59
C GLN A 537 -1.70 -15.70 29.75
N ASP A 538 -0.78 -14.76 29.89
CA ASP A 538 -0.79 -13.50 29.16
C ASP A 538 -0.22 -13.66 27.75
N PHE A 539 -0.92 -13.08 26.75
CA PHE A 539 -0.46 -13.00 25.38
C PHE A 539 -0.48 -11.55 24.90
N THR A 540 0.60 -11.10 24.30
CA THR A 540 0.61 -9.83 23.58
C THR A 540 -0.19 -9.97 22.28
N TRP A 541 -1.43 -9.47 22.27
CA TRP A 541 -2.29 -9.57 21.10
C TRP A 541 -1.86 -8.63 20.02
N ARG A 542 -1.66 -7.33 20.34
CA ARG A 542 -1.19 -6.31 19.40
C ARG A 542 -0.07 -5.48 19.99
N GLN A 543 0.82 -5.03 19.11
CA GLN A 543 1.84 -4.05 19.44
C GLN A 543 1.55 -2.77 18.65
N ARG A 544 1.03 -1.75 19.33
CA ARG A 544 0.70 -0.47 18.70
C ARG A 544 1.87 0.49 18.82
N PRO A 545 2.44 0.97 17.69
CA PRO A 545 3.44 2.04 17.74
C PRO A 545 2.83 3.33 18.27
N LEU A 546 3.53 3.99 19.21
CA LEU A 546 3.09 5.23 19.85
C LEU A 546 3.40 6.45 18.98
N TRP A 547 2.74 6.54 17.81
CA TRP A 547 2.97 7.59 16.82
C TRP A 547 2.73 9.02 17.34
N GLU A 548 1.87 9.20 18.32
CA GLU A 548 1.53 10.51 18.88
C GLU A 548 2.52 11.00 19.93
N GLN A 549 3.29 10.10 20.52
CA GLN A 549 4.28 10.39 21.56
C GLN A 549 5.71 10.53 21.01
N ILE A 550 5.88 10.39 19.69
CA ILE A 550 7.20 10.43 19.06
C ILE A 550 7.74 11.85 19.06
N GLN A 551 8.94 12.03 19.59
CA GLN A 551 9.69 13.27 19.47
C GLN A 551 10.41 13.36 18.12
N ASN A 552 10.73 14.58 17.67
CA ASN A 552 11.36 14.78 16.36
C ASN A 552 12.60 13.91 16.09
N PRO A 553 13.52 13.66 17.04
CA PRO A 553 14.67 12.79 16.80
C PRO A 553 14.31 11.32 16.54
N ASP A 554 13.24 10.79 17.12
CA ASP A 554 12.82 9.39 16.93
C ASP A 554 12.41 9.07 15.50
N TRP A 555 11.96 10.08 14.72
CA TRP A 555 11.64 9.90 13.31
C TRP A 555 12.86 9.47 12.49
N ILE A 556 14.06 9.93 12.84
CA ILE A 556 15.29 9.50 12.17
C ILE A 556 15.56 8.03 12.47
N ARG A 557 15.36 7.62 13.73
CA ARG A 557 15.49 6.21 14.14
C ARG A 557 14.51 5.30 13.41
N TRP A 558 13.27 5.75 13.30
CA TRP A 558 12.28 5.01 12.52
C TRP A 558 12.62 4.97 11.02
N LEU A 559 13.06 6.10 10.44
CA LEU A 559 13.40 6.15 9.02
C LEU A 559 14.52 5.15 8.65
N VAL A 560 15.53 5.04 9.49
CA VAL A 560 16.71 4.18 9.25
C VAL A 560 16.46 2.73 9.70
N PHE A 561 15.99 2.53 10.94
CA PHE A 561 15.91 1.22 11.58
C PHE A 561 14.50 0.65 11.71
N ARG A 562 13.47 1.44 11.39
CA ARG A 562 12.07 1.05 11.63
C ARG A 562 11.81 0.68 13.09
N GLN A 563 12.37 1.42 14.03
CA GLN A 563 12.22 1.20 15.47
C GLN A 563 11.47 2.35 16.12
N LEU A 564 10.47 2.02 16.94
CA LEU A 564 9.67 2.97 17.73
C LEU A 564 9.27 2.35 19.06
N PRO A 565 9.00 3.18 20.09
CA PRO A 565 8.29 2.72 21.28
C PRO A 565 6.92 2.13 20.91
N ARG A 566 6.54 1.07 21.62
CA ARG A 566 5.28 0.34 21.37
C ARG A 566 4.51 0.19 22.66
N GLU A 567 3.20 0.21 22.54
CA GLU A 567 2.27 -0.19 23.58
C GLU A 567 1.76 -1.60 23.27
N ASN A 568 1.74 -2.46 24.28
CA ASN A 568 1.26 -3.82 24.15
C ASN A 568 -0.20 -3.89 24.57
N GLU A 569 -1.05 -4.35 23.69
CA GLU A 569 -2.41 -4.78 24.01
C GLU A 569 -2.35 -6.26 24.36
N THR A 570 -2.64 -6.59 25.62
CA THR A 570 -2.53 -7.94 26.15
C THR A 570 -3.91 -8.54 26.34
N ILE A 571 -4.03 -9.83 26.01
CA ILE A 571 -5.19 -10.68 26.31
C ILE A 571 -4.75 -11.83 27.21
N ILE A 572 -5.67 -12.39 27.96
CA ILE A 572 -5.41 -13.54 28.85
C ILE A 572 -6.15 -14.75 28.31
N LEU A 573 -5.42 -15.84 28.13
CA LEU A 573 -5.96 -17.16 27.89
C LEU A 573 -6.12 -17.87 29.24
N TRP A 574 -7.33 -18.19 29.59
CA TRP A 574 -7.69 -18.95 30.78
C TRP A 574 -8.03 -20.37 30.36
N VAL A 575 -7.32 -21.34 30.94
CA VAL A 575 -7.57 -22.76 30.74
C VAL A 575 -7.98 -23.35 32.06
N ARG A 576 -9.11 -24.07 32.08
CA ARG A 576 -9.64 -24.69 33.29
C ARG A 576 -8.64 -25.74 33.83
N ASP A 577 -8.44 -25.75 35.14
CA ASP A 577 -7.34 -26.51 35.81
C ASP A 577 -7.44 -28.03 35.61
N ASP A 578 -8.66 -28.58 35.51
CA ASP A 578 -8.90 -30.00 35.25
C ASP A 578 -8.49 -30.50 33.85
N LEU A 579 -8.15 -29.60 32.94
CA LEU A 579 -7.66 -29.93 31.61
C LEU A 579 -6.16 -30.23 31.58
N PHE A 580 -5.44 -29.96 32.68
CA PHE A 580 -4.02 -30.25 32.79
C PHE A 580 -3.77 -31.65 33.34
N PRO A 581 -2.71 -32.36 32.91
CA PRO A 581 -2.41 -33.74 33.34
C PRO A 581 -2.18 -33.86 34.86
N ASP A 582 -1.52 -32.87 35.46
CA ASP A 582 -1.20 -32.88 36.91
C ASP A 582 -2.45 -32.85 37.81
N ALA A 583 -3.51 -32.18 37.37
CA ALA A 583 -4.77 -32.10 38.10
C ALA A 583 -5.53 -33.44 38.09
N ARG A 584 -5.40 -34.24 37.03
CA ARG A 584 -6.01 -35.59 36.94
C ARG A 584 -5.32 -36.59 37.88
N GLU A 585 -4.01 -36.52 38.01
CA GLU A 585 -3.26 -37.38 38.96
C GLU A 585 -3.60 -37.03 40.42
N ALA A 586 -3.72 -35.71 40.74
CA ALA A 586 -4.13 -35.28 42.08
C ALA A 586 -5.56 -35.67 42.45
N SER A 587 -6.49 -35.74 41.49
CA SER A 587 -7.88 -36.16 41.71
C SER A 587 -8.07 -37.71 41.81
N GLN A 588 -7.06 -38.49 41.40
CA GLN A 588 -7.07 -39.96 41.48
C GLN A 588 -6.32 -40.53 42.70
N GLN A 589 -5.70 -39.69 43.54
CA GLN A 589 -5.15 -40.10 44.82
C GLN A 589 -6.28 -40.13 45.87
N PRO A 590 -6.59 -41.30 46.46
CA PRO A 590 -7.70 -41.49 47.41
C PRO A 590 -7.49 -40.79 48.76
#